data_482584f5e81d81875013145f416b5477
#
_entry.id   482584f5e81d81875013145f416b5477
#
_cell.length_a   1.000
_cell.length_b   1.000
_cell.length_c   1.000
_cell.angle_alpha   90.00
_cell.angle_beta   90.00
_cell.angle_gamma   90.00
#
_symmetry.space_group_name_H-M   'P 1'
#
loop_
_entity.id
_entity.type
_entity.pdbx_description
1 polymer ?
#
loop_
_entity_poly.entity_id
_entity_poly.type
_entity_poly.pdbx_seq_one_letter_code
_entity_poly.pdbx_strand_id
1 'polypeptide(L)'
;MPAHDGRALVVPAFVHKIASLFSDPGPAAMNDFSQRFLFDDTDVRGEMVALRESYAHVLAKHDYPQPVAQLLGEMMAAAALLVGTLKFDGLLVLQARAEGPLSLLMVECSSARELRGIARYDAEQIGADADLQSLMSNGVLAITIDPARGQRYQGIVDLDGVDLAECLSNYFASSEQLPTRFWLKADGQRARGLLLQQLPPHYQTEPQERAESWNHVLTLADTLTAEELLGLDNPTLLHRLYHQENVRLFDEQPLQFRCSCSRERSASALASLGQADAELLLAEQGGSVVIDCQFCNERYVFDAADISQLFAGAGSEAPSQTRH
;
A
#
# COMPACT_ATOMS: atom_id res chain seq x y z
N MET A 1 5.78 -53.08 22.43
CA MET A 1 5.54 -51.65 22.13
C MET A 1 5.90 -51.40 20.68
N PRO A 2 4.95 -51.22 19.76
CA PRO A 2 5.23 -50.90 18.38
C PRO A 2 5.18 -49.42 18.16
N ALA A 3 6.18 -48.94 17.40
CA ALA A 3 6.33 -47.58 16.93
C ALA A 3 5.25 -47.23 15.90
N HIS A 4 4.61 -46.07 16.08
CA HIS A 4 3.68 -45.49 15.11
C HIS A 4 4.49 -44.82 13.93
N ASP A 5 4.38 -45.44 12.79
CA ASP A 5 4.89 -44.95 11.52
C ASP A 5 3.84 -43.96 10.95
N GLY A 6 4.05 -42.67 11.16
CA GLY A 6 3.20 -41.59 10.65
C GLY A 6 3.59 -41.20 9.23
N ARG A 7 3.21 -42.00 8.22
CA ARG A 7 3.30 -41.59 6.81
C ARG A 7 2.24 -40.54 6.52
N ALA A 8 2.64 -39.29 6.37
CA ALA A 8 1.85 -38.27 5.75
C ALA A 8 1.67 -38.58 4.27
N LEU A 9 0.45 -38.85 3.86
CA LEU A 9 0.05 -38.99 2.45
C LEU A 9 0.14 -37.60 1.80
N VAL A 10 1.16 -37.40 0.98
CA VAL A 10 1.22 -36.27 0.04
C VAL A 10 0.22 -36.58 -1.07
N VAL A 11 -0.97 -36.01 -0.97
CA VAL A 11 -1.93 -36.00 -2.08
C VAL A 11 -1.67 -34.72 -2.87
N PRO A 12 -1.50 -34.78 -4.21
CA PRO A 12 -1.37 -33.54 -5.00
C PRO A 12 -2.72 -32.83 -4.96
N ALA A 13 -2.78 -31.77 -4.15
CA ALA A 13 -4.00 -31.00 -3.87
C ALA A 13 -4.52 -30.19 -5.07
N PHE A 14 -3.80 -30.19 -6.17
CA PHE A 14 -4.12 -29.34 -7.32
C PHE A 14 -5.15 -29.94 -8.30
N VAL A 15 -5.28 -31.26 -8.35
CA VAL A 15 -6.13 -31.92 -9.37
C VAL A 15 -7.60 -32.04 -8.96
N HIS A 16 -7.95 -31.98 -7.68
CA HIS A 16 -9.33 -32.19 -7.23
C HIS A 16 -10.17 -30.93 -7.02
N LYS A 17 -9.56 -29.74 -7.05
CA LYS A 17 -10.32 -28.47 -6.85
C LYS A 17 -10.70 -27.75 -8.15
N ILE A 18 -10.15 -28.19 -9.28
CA ILE A 18 -10.42 -27.53 -10.58
C ILE A 18 -11.73 -28.04 -11.23
N ALA A 19 -12.20 -29.23 -10.92
CA ALA A 19 -13.39 -29.81 -11.56
C ALA A 19 -14.73 -29.18 -11.13
N SER A 20 -14.79 -28.40 -10.05
CA SER A 20 -16.01 -27.72 -9.58
C SER A 20 -16.06 -26.21 -9.94
N LEU A 21 -15.08 -25.67 -10.66
CA LEU A 21 -14.95 -24.25 -11.00
C LEU A 21 -15.45 -23.86 -12.40
N PHE A 22 -15.98 -24.81 -13.17
CA PHE A 22 -16.63 -24.53 -14.46
C PHE A 22 -18.14 -24.27 -14.36
N SER A 23 -18.60 -23.75 -13.23
CA SER A 23 -19.88 -23.03 -13.16
C SER A 23 -19.56 -21.57 -13.42
N ASP A 24 -20.12 -21.02 -14.51
CA ASP A 24 -20.01 -19.62 -14.91
C ASP A 24 -20.14 -18.71 -13.66
N PRO A 25 -19.07 -18.13 -13.11
CA PRO A 25 -19.21 -17.22 -12.02
C PRO A 25 -19.67 -15.91 -12.66
N GLY A 26 -20.92 -15.54 -12.42
CA GLY A 26 -21.30 -14.14 -12.55
C GLY A 26 -20.22 -13.28 -11.87
N PRO A 27 -20.07 -11.99 -12.20
CA PRO A 27 -18.93 -11.18 -11.75
C PRO A 27 -18.76 -11.35 -10.25
N ALA A 28 -17.78 -12.15 -9.86
CA ALA A 28 -17.44 -12.36 -8.47
C ALA A 28 -17.21 -10.97 -7.89
N ALA A 29 -17.93 -10.63 -6.82
CA ALA A 29 -17.67 -9.41 -6.08
C ALA A 29 -16.20 -9.50 -5.66
N MET A 30 -15.31 -8.84 -6.42
CA MET A 30 -13.90 -8.79 -6.11
C MET A 30 -13.77 -7.84 -4.91
N ASN A 31 -13.91 -8.41 -3.72
CA ASN A 31 -13.60 -7.72 -2.47
C ASN A 31 -12.12 -7.37 -2.47
N ASP A 32 -11.77 -6.30 -1.80
CA ASP A 32 -10.38 -5.89 -1.64
C ASP A 32 -9.63 -6.92 -0.79
N PHE A 33 -8.54 -7.45 -1.33
CA PHE A 33 -7.72 -8.44 -0.62
C PHE A 33 -6.27 -8.44 -1.09
N SER A 34 -5.40 -8.95 -0.23
CA SER A 34 -4.07 -9.44 -0.59
C SER A 34 -4.02 -10.95 -0.52
N GLN A 35 -3.16 -11.57 -1.33
CA GLN A 35 -3.04 -13.02 -1.37
C GLN A 35 -1.61 -13.43 -1.69
N ARG A 36 -1.01 -14.18 -0.75
CA ARG A 36 0.36 -14.70 -0.88
C ARG A 36 0.39 -15.99 -1.66
N PHE A 37 1.50 -16.20 -2.36
CA PHE A 37 1.86 -17.51 -2.91
C PHE A 37 3.36 -17.80 -2.77
N LEU A 38 3.73 -19.06 -2.87
CA LEU A 38 5.12 -19.54 -2.83
C LEU A 38 5.37 -20.50 -3.98
N PHE A 39 6.58 -20.49 -4.48
CA PHE A 39 7.10 -21.57 -5.33
C PHE A 39 7.73 -22.63 -4.42
N ASP A 40 7.20 -23.87 -4.43
CA ASP A 40 7.60 -24.88 -3.45
C ASP A 40 9.05 -25.36 -3.62
N ASP A 41 9.60 -25.28 -4.82
CA ASP A 41 10.94 -25.80 -5.16
C ASP A 41 12.01 -24.71 -5.25
N THR A 42 11.66 -23.45 -4.93
CA THR A 42 12.58 -22.30 -5.01
C THR A 42 12.47 -21.40 -3.78
N ASP A 43 13.43 -20.49 -3.62
CA ASP A 43 13.39 -19.45 -2.60
C ASP A 43 12.71 -18.18 -3.13
N VAL A 44 11.58 -18.31 -3.82
CA VAL A 44 10.80 -17.18 -4.34
C VAL A 44 9.41 -17.17 -3.74
N ARG A 45 8.99 -16.01 -3.29
CA ARG A 45 7.61 -15.74 -2.87
C ARG A 45 6.96 -14.70 -3.75
N GLY A 46 5.64 -14.74 -3.81
CA GLY A 46 4.86 -13.68 -4.41
C GLY A 46 3.72 -13.21 -3.51
N GLU A 47 3.28 -12.01 -3.77
CA GLU A 47 2.08 -11.40 -3.18
C GLU A 47 1.27 -10.76 -4.30
N MET A 48 -0.04 -10.92 -4.28
CA MET A 48 -0.97 -10.26 -5.19
C MET A 48 -1.97 -9.43 -4.42
N VAL A 49 -2.38 -8.31 -5.00
CA VAL A 49 -3.36 -7.38 -4.42
C VAL A 49 -4.43 -7.05 -5.45
N ALA A 50 -5.67 -7.02 -4.98
CA ALA A 50 -6.81 -6.49 -5.71
C ALA A 50 -7.51 -5.42 -4.85
N LEU A 51 -7.70 -4.24 -5.41
CA LEU A 51 -8.41 -3.12 -4.80
C LEU A 51 -9.49 -2.62 -5.75
N ARG A 52 -10.71 -2.52 -5.24
CA ARG A 52 -11.86 -1.97 -5.94
C ARG A 52 -12.64 -1.01 -5.04
N GLU A 53 -13.14 -1.52 -3.92
CA GLU A 53 -13.97 -0.74 -3.00
C GLU A 53 -13.15 0.33 -2.27
N SER A 54 -12.01 -0.03 -1.71
CA SER A 54 -11.11 0.94 -1.05
C SER A 54 -10.60 1.99 -2.03
N TYR A 55 -10.27 1.58 -3.25
CA TYR A 55 -9.85 2.50 -4.30
C TYR A 55 -10.98 3.45 -4.69
N ALA A 56 -12.19 2.94 -4.93
CA ALA A 56 -13.36 3.76 -5.22
C ALA A 56 -13.69 4.74 -4.07
N HIS A 57 -13.55 4.31 -2.80
CA HIS A 57 -13.72 5.20 -1.64
C HIS A 57 -12.73 6.36 -1.62
N VAL A 58 -11.47 6.10 -1.98
CA VAL A 58 -10.43 7.15 -2.06
C VAL A 58 -10.73 8.11 -3.21
N LEU A 59 -11.05 7.58 -4.39
CA LEU A 59 -11.38 8.41 -5.56
C LEU A 59 -12.61 9.28 -5.36
N ALA A 60 -13.63 8.78 -4.66
CA ALA A 60 -14.86 9.54 -4.39
C ALA A 60 -14.67 10.77 -3.47
N LYS A 61 -13.47 10.98 -2.90
CA LYS A 61 -13.20 12.11 -2.01
C LYS A 61 -12.75 13.38 -2.73
N HIS A 62 -12.21 13.24 -3.94
CA HIS A 62 -11.67 14.34 -4.75
C HIS A 62 -11.84 14.03 -6.23
N ASP A 63 -11.93 15.07 -7.06
CA ASP A 63 -12.01 14.95 -8.54
C ASP A 63 -10.62 14.75 -9.14
N TYR A 64 -10.07 13.55 -8.99
CA TYR A 64 -8.74 13.24 -9.52
C TYR A 64 -8.75 13.13 -11.05
N PRO A 65 -7.86 13.87 -11.79
CA PRO A 65 -7.59 13.56 -13.19
C PRO A 65 -7.17 12.09 -13.36
N GLN A 66 -7.54 11.49 -14.51
CA GLN A 66 -7.29 10.06 -14.74
C GLN A 66 -5.84 9.62 -14.48
N PRO A 67 -4.79 10.33 -14.95
CA PRO A 67 -3.41 9.92 -14.66
C PRO A 67 -3.07 9.95 -13.16
N VAL A 68 -3.60 10.92 -12.41
CA VAL A 68 -3.42 10.99 -10.95
C VAL A 68 -4.15 9.85 -10.25
N ALA A 69 -5.39 9.58 -10.66
CA ALA A 69 -6.17 8.46 -10.12
C ALA A 69 -5.43 7.12 -10.34
N GLN A 70 -4.90 6.89 -11.53
CA GLN A 70 -4.14 5.69 -11.86
C GLN A 70 -2.90 5.55 -11.00
N LEU A 71 -2.06 6.58 -10.92
CA LEU A 71 -0.84 6.54 -10.10
C LEU A 71 -1.15 6.36 -8.60
N LEU A 72 -2.23 7.00 -8.10
CA LEU A 72 -2.70 6.81 -6.73
C LEU A 72 -3.14 5.34 -6.49
N GLY A 73 -3.85 4.73 -7.43
CA GLY A 73 -4.24 3.32 -7.38
C GLY A 73 -3.03 2.38 -7.39
N GLU A 74 -2.05 2.63 -8.25
CA GLU A 74 -0.79 1.87 -8.28
C GLU A 74 -0.02 1.98 -6.95
N MET A 75 0.04 3.19 -6.36
CA MET A 75 0.67 3.38 -5.05
C MET A 75 -0.12 2.70 -3.92
N MET A 76 -1.45 2.67 -3.96
CA MET A 76 -2.28 1.91 -3.02
C MET A 76 -2.01 0.41 -3.12
N ALA A 77 -1.91 -0.12 -4.34
CA ALA A 77 -1.55 -1.53 -4.56
C ALA A 77 -0.13 -1.83 -4.04
N ALA A 78 0.84 -0.96 -4.30
CA ALA A 78 2.20 -1.09 -3.79
C ALA A 78 2.26 -1.12 -2.26
N ALA A 79 1.55 -0.21 -1.57
CA ALA A 79 1.47 -0.18 -0.11
C ALA A 79 0.89 -1.47 0.47
N ALA A 80 -0.19 -1.98 -0.13
CA ALA A 80 -0.82 -3.22 0.29
C ALA A 80 0.07 -4.45 0.07
N LEU A 81 0.79 -4.53 -1.07
CA LEU A 81 1.80 -5.57 -1.35
C LEU A 81 2.92 -5.57 -0.30
N LEU A 82 3.45 -4.38 0.00
CA LEU A 82 4.53 -4.24 0.97
C LEU A 82 4.09 -4.67 2.37
N VAL A 83 2.91 -4.26 2.83
CA VAL A 83 2.36 -4.71 4.12
C VAL A 83 2.19 -6.23 4.17
N GLY A 84 1.79 -6.87 3.06
CA GLY A 84 1.71 -8.33 2.95
C GLY A 84 3.06 -9.04 3.12
N THR A 85 4.16 -8.38 2.79
CA THR A 85 5.52 -8.95 2.85
C THR A 85 6.27 -8.67 4.15
N LEU A 86 5.90 -7.62 4.88
CA LEU A 86 6.57 -7.18 6.10
C LEU A 86 5.95 -7.84 7.35
N LYS A 87 6.79 -8.08 8.36
CA LYS A 87 6.36 -8.52 9.69
C LYS A 87 6.52 -7.37 10.67
N PHE A 88 5.51 -6.56 10.82
CA PHE A 88 5.49 -5.45 11.76
C PHE A 88 4.07 -5.24 12.30
N ASP A 89 3.97 -4.55 13.42
CA ASP A 89 2.70 -4.00 13.94
C ASP A 89 2.83 -2.48 13.91
N GLY A 90 2.00 -1.80 13.13
CA GLY A 90 2.11 -0.36 12.94
C GLY A 90 1.60 0.13 11.60
N LEU A 91 2.24 1.17 11.07
CA LEU A 91 1.83 1.89 9.88
C LEU A 91 2.95 1.92 8.83
N LEU A 92 2.63 1.53 7.61
CA LEU A 92 3.44 1.81 6.42
C LEU A 92 2.91 3.08 5.76
N VAL A 93 3.80 4.01 5.47
CA VAL A 93 3.49 5.25 4.74
C VAL A 93 4.37 5.30 3.49
N LEU A 94 3.73 5.40 2.32
CA LEU A 94 4.35 5.76 1.06
C LEU A 94 4.02 7.22 0.78
N GLN A 95 5.03 8.09 0.72
CA GLN A 95 4.84 9.51 0.47
C GLN A 95 5.78 9.99 -0.63
N ALA A 96 5.24 10.26 -1.81
CA ALA A 96 5.98 10.86 -2.90
C ALA A 96 5.79 12.39 -2.90
N ARG A 97 6.87 13.12 -3.16
CA ARG A 97 6.89 14.56 -3.34
C ARG A 97 7.68 14.91 -4.59
N ALA A 98 7.20 15.91 -5.31
CA ALA A 98 7.84 16.34 -6.56
C ALA A 98 7.61 17.85 -6.78
N GLU A 99 8.37 18.38 -7.73
CA GLU A 99 8.20 19.77 -8.25
C GLU A 99 7.20 19.84 -9.41
N GLY A 100 6.72 18.68 -9.90
CA GLY A 100 5.75 18.58 -10.99
C GLY A 100 4.32 18.95 -10.59
N PRO A 101 3.37 18.85 -11.54
CA PRO A 101 1.96 19.18 -11.30
C PRO A 101 1.29 18.30 -10.23
N LEU A 102 1.81 17.11 -9.95
CA LEU A 102 1.45 16.28 -8.82
C LEU A 102 2.49 16.48 -7.71
N SER A 103 2.23 17.43 -6.81
CA SER A 103 3.19 17.85 -5.77
C SER A 103 3.27 16.89 -4.58
N LEU A 104 2.22 16.12 -4.32
CA LEU A 104 2.14 15.13 -3.25
C LEU A 104 1.27 13.95 -3.66
N LEU A 105 1.79 12.77 -3.44
CA LEU A 105 1.03 11.52 -3.48
C LEU A 105 1.34 10.75 -2.20
N MET A 106 0.31 10.38 -1.42
CA MET A 106 0.51 9.74 -0.13
C MET A 106 -0.49 8.63 0.08
N VAL A 107 0.02 7.48 0.49
CA VAL A 107 -0.78 6.30 0.88
C VAL A 107 -0.30 5.80 2.22
N GLU A 108 -1.23 5.47 3.08
CA GLU A 108 -0.99 4.79 4.34
C GLU A 108 -1.67 3.42 4.32
N CYS A 109 -0.98 2.40 4.81
CA CYS A 109 -1.54 1.06 5.01
C CYS A 109 -1.07 0.52 6.36
N SER A 110 -2.00 0.15 7.23
CA SER A 110 -1.67 -0.41 8.55
C SER A 110 -1.38 -1.91 8.45
N SER A 111 -0.72 -2.46 9.48
CA SER A 111 -0.55 -3.91 9.66
C SER A 111 -1.88 -4.67 9.74
N ALA A 112 -2.97 -3.99 10.10
CA ALA A 112 -4.34 -4.52 10.05
C ALA A 112 -4.97 -4.46 8.65
N ARG A 113 -4.21 -4.09 7.59
CA ARG A 113 -4.65 -3.96 6.19
C ARG A 113 -5.73 -2.90 5.98
N GLU A 114 -5.67 -1.84 6.76
CA GLU A 114 -6.50 -0.65 6.60
C GLU A 114 -5.72 0.39 5.81
N LEU A 115 -6.30 0.88 4.71
CA LEU A 115 -5.59 1.80 3.81
C LEU A 115 -6.38 3.07 3.53
N ARG A 116 -5.64 4.16 3.26
CA ARG A 116 -6.15 5.44 2.79
C ARG A 116 -5.10 6.11 1.91
N GLY A 117 -5.54 6.98 1.03
CA GLY A 117 -4.64 7.70 0.12
C GLY A 117 -5.14 9.09 -0.21
N ILE A 118 -4.22 9.95 -0.65
CA ILE A 118 -4.50 11.30 -1.10
C ILE A 118 -3.45 11.75 -2.11
N ALA A 119 -3.86 12.61 -3.06
CA ALA A 119 -2.98 13.34 -3.94
C ALA A 119 -3.25 14.85 -3.88
N ARG A 120 -2.20 15.68 -4.03
CA ARG A 120 -2.30 17.12 -4.25
C ARG A 120 -1.71 17.46 -5.60
N TYR A 121 -2.48 18.09 -6.43
CA TYR A 121 -2.16 18.31 -7.84
C TYR A 121 -2.69 19.67 -8.33
N ASP A 122 -2.12 20.13 -9.42
CA ASP A 122 -2.60 21.25 -10.22
C ASP A 122 -3.25 20.69 -11.49
N ALA A 123 -4.57 20.62 -11.51
CA ALA A 123 -5.33 19.99 -12.60
C ALA A 123 -5.12 20.68 -13.97
N GLU A 124 -4.81 21.99 -13.98
CA GLU A 124 -4.61 22.75 -15.21
C GLU A 124 -3.32 22.36 -15.95
N GLN A 125 -2.36 21.79 -15.22
CA GLN A 125 -1.08 21.36 -15.75
C GLN A 125 -1.00 19.87 -16.12
N ILE A 126 -2.08 19.08 -15.89
CA ILE A 126 -2.07 17.64 -16.10
C ILE A 126 -2.69 17.30 -17.46
N GLY A 127 -1.88 16.78 -18.36
CA GLY A 127 -2.34 16.23 -19.64
C GLY A 127 -3.05 14.87 -19.47
N ALA A 128 -3.90 14.50 -20.44
CA ALA A 128 -4.65 13.25 -20.41
C ALA A 128 -3.75 11.99 -20.40
N ASP A 129 -2.59 12.07 -21.05
CA ASP A 129 -1.62 10.98 -21.19
C ASP A 129 -0.37 11.21 -20.32
N ALA A 130 -0.52 11.94 -19.20
CA ALA A 130 0.60 12.25 -18.32
C ALA A 130 1.14 10.97 -17.66
N ASP A 131 2.46 10.74 -17.80
CA ASP A 131 3.21 9.65 -17.18
C ASP A 131 3.83 10.06 -15.84
N LEU A 132 4.55 9.13 -15.19
CA LEU A 132 5.20 9.39 -13.90
C LEU A 132 6.13 10.60 -13.97
N GLN A 133 6.94 10.72 -15.00
CA GLN A 133 7.93 11.78 -15.13
C GLN A 133 7.32 13.15 -15.35
N SER A 134 6.24 13.24 -16.14
CA SER A 134 5.50 14.48 -16.35
C SER A 134 4.66 14.88 -15.13
N LEU A 135 4.15 13.92 -14.37
CA LEU A 135 3.40 14.18 -13.13
C LEU A 135 4.32 14.58 -11.98
N MET A 136 5.42 13.86 -11.78
CA MET A 136 6.27 13.94 -10.60
C MET A 136 7.75 14.14 -10.95
N SER A 137 8.06 15.13 -11.79
CA SER A 137 9.44 15.47 -12.16
C SER A 137 10.28 15.76 -10.90
N ASN A 138 11.54 15.29 -10.91
CA ASN A 138 12.46 15.37 -9.76
C ASN A 138 11.84 14.84 -8.46
N GLY A 139 10.94 13.86 -8.58
CA GLY A 139 10.21 13.31 -7.45
C GLY A 139 11.03 12.33 -6.63
N VAL A 140 10.72 12.30 -5.33
CA VAL A 140 11.24 11.30 -4.40
C VAL A 140 10.08 10.66 -3.64
N LEU A 141 10.17 9.36 -3.42
CA LEU A 141 9.23 8.58 -2.63
C LEU A 141 9.90 8.16 -1.31
N ALA A 142 9.35 8.60 -0.19
CA ALA A 142 9.73 8.11 1.13
C ALA A 142 8.87 6.88 1.49
N ILE A 143 9.52 5.76 1.76
CA ILE A 143 8.92 4.55 2.36
C ILE A 143 9.19 4.63 3.85
N THR A 144 8.14 4.83 4.65
CA THR A 144 8.26 4.92 6.11
C THR A 144 7.52 3.76 6.76
N ILE A 145 8.22 2.99 7.60
CA ILE A 145 7.63 2.00 8.49
C ILE A 145 7.66 2.59 9.90
N ASP A 146 6.48 2.83 10.47
CA ASP A 146 6.30 3.39 11.80
C ASP A 146 5.70 2.32 12.71
N PRO A 147 6.53 1.49 13.38
CA PRO A 147 6.03 0.41 14.20
C PRO A 147 5.46 0.94 15.50
N ALA A 148 4.41 0.28 16.03
CA ALA A 148 3.84 0.59 17.33
C ALA A 148 4.87 0.48 18.48
N ARG A 149 5.90 -0.34 18.27
CA ARG A 149 7.05 -0.50 19.18
C ARG A 149 8.33 -0.68 18.37
N GLY A 150 9.38 0.02 18.74
CA GLY A 150 10.69 -0.05 18.06
C GLY A 150 11.05 1.27 17.40
N GLN A 151 12.01 1.21 16.49
CA GLN A 151 12.48 2.38 15.78
C GLN A 151 11.79 2.52 14.44
N ARG A 152 11.47 3.76 14.09
CA ARG A 152 10.97 4.12 12.76
C ARG A 152 12.06 3.88 11.73
N TYR A 153 11.68 3.23 10.64
CA TYR A 153 12.52 3.06 9.46
C TYR A 153 12.06 3.99 8.34
N GLN A 154 12.99 4.53 7.58
CA GLN A 154 12.69 5.32 6.39
C GLN A 154 13.70 5.03 5.28
N GLY A 155 13.20 4.67 4.11
CA GLY A 155 13.95 4.58 2.87
C GLY A 155 13.51 5.65 1.89
N ILE A 156 14.42 6.07 1.01
CA ILE A 156 14.15 7.05 -0.04
C ILE A 156 14.35 6.38 -1.40
N VAL A 157 13.36 6.51 -2.26
CA VAL A 157 13.32 6.01 -3.63
C VAL A 157 13.29 7.19 -4.58
N ASP A 158 14.23 7.27 -5.50
CA ASP A 158 14.17 8.24 -6.58
C ASP A 158 13.10 7.81 -7.58
N LEU A 159 12.29 8.77 -8.04
CA LEU A 159 11.24 8.53 -9.04
C LEU A 159 11.79 8.81 -10.46
N ASP A 160 12.90 8.15 -10.81
CA ASP A 160 13.62 8.30 -12.08
C ASP A 160 13.37 7.18 -13.10
N GLY A 161 12.60 6.15 -12.71
CA GLY A 161 12.20 5.04 -13.59
C GLY A 161 11.07 5.42 -14.56
N VAL A 162 10.73 4.49 -15.44
CA VAL A 162 9.64 4.64 -16.41
C VAL A 162 8.28 4.69 -15.72
N ASP A 163 8.12 3.90 -14.65
CA ASP A 163 6.90 3.86 -13.83
C ASP A 163 7.24 3.61 -12.34
N LEU A 164 6.23 3.67 -11.49
CA LEU A 164 6.37 3.45 -10.04
C LEU A 164 6.87 2.03 -9.72
N ALA A 165 6.48 1.04 -10.51
CA ALA A 165 6.90 -0.36 -10.29
C ALA A 165 8.40 -0.53 -10.52
N GLU A 166 8.97 0.12 -11.54
CA GLU A 166 10.40 0.11 -11.80
C GLU A 166 11.18 0.84 -10.70
N CYS A 167 10.74 2.04 -10.28
CA CYS A 167 11.39 2.79 -9.20
C CYS A 167 11.48 1.96 -7.91
N LEU A 168 10.37 1.32 -7.51
CA LEU A 168 10.34 0.43 -6.34
C LEU A 168 11.25 -0.79 -6.52
N SER A 169 11.22 -1.43 -7.70
CA SER A 169 12.04 -2.61 -7.98
C SER A 169 13.54 -2.29 -7.87
N ASN A 170 13.97 -1.17 -8.43
CA ASN A 170 15.35 -0.68 -8.38
C ASN A 170 15.80 -0.38 -6.95
N TYR A 171 14.92 0.25 -6.15
CA TYR A 171 15.21 0.53 -4.75
C TYR A 171 15.43 -0.76 -3.94
N PHE A 172 14.54 -1.76 -4.07
CA PHE A 172 14.67 -3.01 -3.32
C PHE A 172 15.91 -3.81 -3.75
N ALA A 173 16.28 -3.77 -5.02
CA ALA A 173 17.47 -4.43 -5.51
C ALA A 173 18.77 -3.78 -4.99
N SER A 174 18.83 -2.44 -4.94
CA SER A 174 20.04 -1.69 -4.60
C SER A 174 20.19 -1.43 -3.11
N SER A 175 19.12 -1.01 -2.43
CA SER A 175 19.17 -0.52 -1.04
C SER A 175 18.84 -1.63 -0.03
N GLU A 176 17.84 -2.46 -0.32
CA GLU A 176 17.43 -3.53 0.60
C GLU A 176 18.17 -4.86 0.36
N GLN A 177 18.91 -4.96 -0.75
CA GLN A 177 19.63 -6.18 -1.17
C GLN A 177 18.70 -7.42 -1.25
N LEU A 178 17.43 -7.19 -1.48
CA LEU A 178 16.39 -8.19 -1.67
C LEU A 178 15.86 -8.08 -3.09
N PRO A 179 16.26 -8.96 -4.01
CA PRO A 179 15.71 -8.96 -5.37
C PRO A 179 14.18 -9.01 -5.31
N THR A 180 13.56 -7.90 -5.70
CA THR A 180 12.11 -7.72 -5.64
C THR A 180 11.66 -7.05 -6.94
N ARG A 181 10.57 -7.53 -7.52
CA ARG A 181 9.99 -6.98 -8.75
C ARG A 181 8.52 -6.70 -8.53
N PHE A 182 8.06 -5.57 -9.05
CA PHE A 182 6.68 -5.12 -8.97
C PHE A 182 6.05 -5.05 -10.36
N TRP A 183 4.78 -5.37 -10.46
CA TRP A 183 3.86 -5.07 -11.55
C TRP A 183 2.64 -4.41 -10.94
N LEU A 184 2.39 -3.15 -11.32
CA LEU A 184 1.34 -2.34 -10.75
C LEU A 184 0.49 -1.76 -11.89
N LYS A 185 -0.84 -1.84 -11.79
CA LYS A 185 -1.76 -1.21 -12.74
C LYS A 185 -3.03 -0.75 -12.05
N ALA A 186 -3.53 0.40 -12.52
CA ALA A 186 -4.83 0.91 -12.15
C ALA A 186 -5.53 1.54 -13.36
N ASP A 187 -6.87 1.44 -13.41
CA ASP A 187 -7.69 1.92 -14.54
C ASP A 187 -8.71 2.99 -14.13
N GLY A 188 -8.67 3.48 -12.88
CA GLY A 188 -9.66 4.40 -12.32
C GLY A 188 -10.86 3.71 -11.68
N GLN A 189 -10.99 2.39 -11.82
CA GLN A 189 -12.01 1.56 -11.18
C GLN A 189 -11.42 0.46 -10.31
N ARG A 190 -10.27 -0.08 -10.73
CA ARG A 190 -9.55 -1.17 -10.08
C ARG A 190 -8.08 -0.80 -9.99
N ALA A 191 -7.44 -1.19 -8.90
CA ALA A 191 -6.00 -1.17 -8.79
C ALA A 191 -5.51 -2.56 -8.39
N ARG A 192 -4.51 -3.07 -9.10
CA ARG A 192 -3.96 -4.41 -8.94
C ARG A 192 -2.45 -4.35 -8.87
N GLY A 193 -1.89 -5.31 -8.16
CA GLY A 193 -0.45 -5.47 -8.09
C GLY A 193 -0.03 -6.91 -7.93
N LEU A 194 1.12 -7.21 -8.50
CA LEU A 194 1.89 -8.44 -8.29
C LEU A 194 3.28 -8.03 -7.80
N LEU A 195 3.77 -8.71 -6.79
CA LEU A 195 5.13 -8.63 -6.29
C LEU A 195 5.75 -10.01 -6.30
N LEU A 196 6.97 -10.13 -6.81
CA LEU A 196 7.85 -11.27 -6.60
C LEU A 196 9.07 -10.84 -5.79
N GLN A 197 9.51 -11.71 -4.89
CA GLN A 197 10.70 -11.45 -4.07
C GLN A 197 11.49 -12.72 -3.86
N GLN A 198 12.80 -12.63 -4.08
CA GLN A 198 13.73 -13.71 -3.75
C GLN A 198 14.03 -13.69 -2.25
N LEU A 199 13.80 -14.81 -1.59
CA LEU A 199 14.08 -14.97 -0.16
C LEU A 199 15.55 -15.36 0.07
N PRO A 200 16.06 -15.24 1.30
CA PRO A 200 17.37 -15.82 1.66
C PRO A 200 17.45 -17.31 1.30
N PRO A 201 18.65 -17.83 0.98
CA PRO A 201 18.84 -19.22 0.54
C PRO A 201 18.37 -20.22 1.60
N HIS A 202 17.48 -21.12 1.19
CA HIS A 202 16.95 -22.21 2.02
C HIS A 202 16.82 -23.51 1.22
N TYR A 203 16.15 -23.47 0.06
CA TYR A 203 16.00 -24.63 -0.84
C TYR A 203 17.15 -24.73 -1.83
N GLN A 204 17.57 -23.61 -2.37
CA GLN A 204 18.64 -23.52 -3.35
C GLN A 204 19.83 -22.76 -2.73
N THR A 205 20.92 -23.45 -2.49
CA THR A 205 22.12 -22.86 -1.85
C THR A 205 23.15 -22.37 -2.87
N GLU A 206 23.14 -22.95 -4.09
CA GLU A 206 24.07 -22.55 -5.13
C GLU A 206 23.64 -21.22 -5.78
N PRO A 207 24.52 -20.19 -5.82
CA PRO A 207 24.18 -18.87 -6.33
C PRO A 207 23.68 -18.86 -7.79
N GLN A 208 24.24 -19.74 -8.64
CA GLN A 208 23.86 -19.81 -10.03
C GLN A 208 22.45 -20.40 -10.19
N GLU A 209 22.12 -21.48 -9.50
CA GLU A 209 20.77 -22.08 -9.53
C GLU A 209 19.71 -21.09 -9.04
N ARG A 210 20.04 -20.33 -8.00
CA ARG A 210 19.16 -19.28 -7.48
C ARG A 210 18.91 -18.18 -8.51
N ALA A 211 19.96 -17.73 -9.19
CA ALA A 211 19.86 -16.71 -10.22
C ALA A 211 19.04 -17.22 -11.44
N GLU A 212 19.26 -18.47 -11.85
CA GLU A 212 18.51 -19.10 -12.93
C GLU A 212 17.01 -19.23 -12.59
N SER A 213 16.67 -19.72 -11.39
CA SER A 213 15.29 -19.82 -10.91
C SER A 213 14.61 -18.47 -10.80
N TRP A 214 15.30 -17.46 -10.26
CA TRP A 214 14.80 -16.09 -10.18
C TRP A 214 14.51 -15.51 -11.56
N ASN A 215 15.48 -15.61 -12.49
CA ASN A 215 15.30 -15.13 -13.86
C ASN A 215 14.20 -15.87 -14.61
N HIS A 216 14.02 -17.16 -14.36
CA HIS A 216 12.94 -17.95 -14.95
C HIS A 216 11.57 -17.43 -14.53
N VAL A 217 11.31 -17.27 -13.22
CA VAL A 217 10.01 -16.77 -12.74
C VAL A 217 9.75 -15.33 -13.17
N LEU A 218 10.79 -14.48 -13.25
CA LEU A 218 10.68 -13.12 -13.79
C LEU A 218 10.29 -13.11 -15.27
N THR A 219 10.97 -13.94 -16.08
CA THR A 219 10.70 -14.02 -17.52
C THR A 219 9.25 -14.39 -17.81
N LEU A 220 8.67 -15.29 -17.01
CA LEU A 220 7.26 -15.63 -17.09
C LEU A 220 6.36 -14.46 -16.66
N ALA A 221 6.67 -13.81 -15.55
CA ALA A 221 5.89 -12.66 -15.04
C ALA A 221 5.97 -11.44 -15.97
N ASP A 222 7.10 -11.21 -16.65
CA ASP A 222 7.27 -10.09 -17.59
C ASP A 222 6.40 -10.25 -18.87
N THR A 223 5.79 -11.42 -19.07
CA THR A 223 4.75 -11.61 -20.10
C THR A 223 3.37 -11.10 -19.69
N LEU A 224 3.20 -10.65 -18.45
CA LEU A 224 1.94 -10.20 -17.91
C LEU A 224 1.51 -8.87 -18.55
N THR A 225 0.34 -8.85 -19.14
CA THR A 225 -0.24 -7.61 -19.69
C THR A 225 -1.07 -6.87 -18.63
N ALA A 226 -1.27 -5.56 -18.84
CA ALA A 226 -2.13 -4.75 -17.97
C ALA A 226 -3.58 -5.29 -17.93
N GLU A 227 -4.09 -5.74 -19.06
CA GLU A 227 -5.45 -6.31 -19.16
C GLU A 227 -5.59 -7.59 -18.34
N GLU A 228 -4.59 -8.47 -18.38
CA GLU A 228 -4.57 -9.70 -17.61
C GLU A 228 -4.45 -9.42 -16.11
N LEU A 229 -3.55 -8.52 -15.71
CA LEU A 229 -3.39 -8.14 -14.31
C LEU A 229 -4.69 -7.55 -13.74
N LEU A 230 -5.35 -6.66 -14.48
CA LEU A 230 -6.60 -6.02 -14.04
C LEU A 230 -7.82 -6.94 -14.14
N GLY A 231 -7.85 -7.88 -15.10
CA GLY A 231 -9.05 -8.61 -15.46
C GLY A 231 -9.16 -10.04 -14.91
N LEU A 232 -8.03 -10.73 -14.70
CA LEU A 232 -8.05 -12.12 -14.27
C LEU A 232 -8.12 -12.24 -12.74
N ASP A 233 -8.80 -13.28 -12.23
CA ASP A 233 -8.65 -13.68 -10.83
C ASP A 233 -7.26 -14.26 -10.56
N ASN A 234 -6.84 -14.29 -9.29
CA ASN A 234 -5.50 -14.71 -8.91
C ASN A 234 -5.17 -16.17 -9.30
N PRO A 235 -6.05 -17.16 -9.08
CA PRO A 235 -5.80 -18.53 -9.53
C PRO A 235 -5.61 -18.64 -11.03
N THR A 236 -6.43 -17.98 -11.83
CA THR A 236 -6.35 -17.97 -13.29
C THR A 236 -5.05 -17.29 -13.76
N LEU A 237 -4.69 -16.16 -13.15
CA LEU A 237 -3.45 -15.44 -13.44
C LEU A 237 -2.22 -16.31 -13.15
N LEU A 238 -2.16 -16.92 -11.97
CA LEU A 238 -1.04 -17.80 -11.59
C LEU A 238 -0.95 -19.03 -12.50
N HIS A 239 -2.08 -19.64 -12.84
CA HIS A 239 -2.09 -20.76 -13.78
C HIS A 239 -1.59 -20.33 -15.16
N ARG A 240 -1.99 -19.17 -15.65
CA ARG A 240 -1.53 -18.63 -16.93
C ARG A 240 -0.02 -18.39 -16.94
N LEU A 241 0.54 -17.84 -15.85
CA LEU A 241 1.96 -17.54 -15.76
C LEU A 241 2.81 -18.78 -15.42
N TYR A 242 2.34 -19.62 -14.51
CA TYR A 242 3.16 -20.61 -13.79
C TYR A 242 2.56 -22.01 -13.78
N HIS A 243 1.78 -22.41 -14.80
CA HIS A 243 1.14 -23.74 -14.86
C HIS A 243 2.12 -24.93 -14.86
N GLN A 244 3.42 -24.69 -15.16
CA GLN A 244 4.46 -25.69 -15.11
C GLN A 244 5.22 -25.71 -13.77
N GLU A 245 4.94 -24.74 -12.89
CA GLU A 245 5.60 -24.58 -11.61
C GLU A 245 4.72 -25.10 -10.47
N ASN A 246 5.36 -25.54 -9.37
CA ASN A 246 4.66 -25.92 -8.16
C ASN A 246 4.36 -24.68 -7.32
N VAL A 247 3.23 -24.04 -7.58
CA VAL A 247 2.80 -22.82 -6.88
C VAL A 247 1.78 -23.17 -5.82
N ARG A 248 2.05 -22.76 -4.58
CA ARG A 248 1.13 -22.84 -3.46
C ARG A 248 0.50 -21.48 -3.20
N LEU A 249 -0.81 -21.39 -3.39
CA LEU A 249 -1.60 -20.20 -3.13
C LEU A 249 -2.21 -20.29 -1.71
N PHE A 250 -2.08 -19.20 -0.93
CA PHE A 250 -2.62 -19.09 0.42
C PHE A 250 -4.00 -18.43 0.42
N ASP A 251 -4.64 -18.41 1.59
CA ASP A 251 -5.94 -17.76 1.76
C ASP A 251 -5.84 -16.24 1.58
N GLU A 252 -6.90 -15.67 1.01
CA GLU A 252 -7.07 -14.24 0.86
C GLU A 252 -7.10 -13.53 2.22
N GLN A 253 -6.47 -12.37 2.29
CA GLN A 253 -6.46 -11.51 3.46
C GLN A 253 -7.20 -10.21 3.11
N PRO A 254 -8.33 -9.90 3.75
CA PRO A 254 -9.12 -8.74 3.39
C PRO A 254 -8.36 -7.43 3.61
N LEU A 255 -8.61 -6.48 2.70
CA LEU A 255 -8.17 -5.10 2.76
C LEU A 255 -9.39 -4.20 2.86
N GLN A 256 -9.28 -3.05 3.51
CA GLN A 256 -10.38 -2.11 3.61
C GLN A 256 -9.90 -0.66 3.67
N PHE A 257 -10.70 0.22 3.10
CA PHE A 257 -10.53 1.65 3.35
C PHE A 257 -10.86 1.97 4.80
N ARG A 258 -9.95 2.67 5.49
CA ARG A 258 -10.22 3.24 6.81
C ARG A 258 -9.42 4.50 7.04
N CYS A 259 -10.13 5.59 7.35
CA CYS A 259 -9.48 6.81 7.77
C CYS A 259 -9.27 6.79 9.30
N SER A 260 -8.06 7.08 9.74
CA SER A 260 -7.70 7.17 11.15
C SER A 260 -7.94 8.57 11.74
N CYS A 261 -8.66 9.48 11.02
CA CYS A 261 -9.00 10.78 11.57
C CYS A 261 -10.01 10.65 12.72
N SER A 262 -9.96 11.60 13.64
CA SER A 262 -10.93 11.73 14.73
C SER A 262 -10.99 13.15 15.23
N ARG A 263 -12.06 13.47 15.99
CA ARG A 263 -12.18 14.78 16.64
C ARG A 263 -11.00 15.07 17.57
N GLU A 264 -10.54 14.05 18.31
CA GLU A 264 -9.42 14.17 19.26
C GLU A 264 -8.10 14.49 18.54
N ARG A 265 -7.84 13.85 17.37
CA ARG A 265 -6.66 14.13 16.54
C ARG A 265 -6.71 15.55 15.97
N SER A 266 -7.90 15.99 15.54
CA SER A 266 -8.12 17.36 15.04
C SER A 266 -7.95 18.37 16.17
N ALA A 267 -8.45 18.07 17.36
CA ALA A 267 -8.26 18.88 18.56
C ALA A 267 -6.77 18.99 18.94
N SER A 268 -6.02 17.87 18.89
CA SER A 268 -4.58 17.87 19.14
C SER A 268 -3.81 18.71 18.12
N ALA A 269 -4.23 18.71 16.86
CA ALA A 269 -3.64 19.57 15.83
C ALA A 269 -3.88 21.05 16.14
N LEU A 270 -5.09 21.44 16.58
CA LEU A 270 -5.39 22.79 17.04
C LEU A 270 -4.56 23.17 18.27
N ALA A 271 -4.42 22.26 19.23
CA ALA A 271 -3.61 22.50 20.42
C ALA A 271 -2.13 22.78 20.07
N SER A 272 -1.61 22.12 19.03
CA SER A 272 -0.23 22.32 18.59
C SER A 272 0.04 23.68 17.94
N LEU A 273 -0.99 24.40 17.47
CA LEU A 273 -0.87 25.77 16.98
C LEU A 273 -0.64 26.77 18.13
N GLY A 274 -1.08 26.42 19.32
CA GLY A 274 -1.11 27.34 20.48
C GLY A 274 -2.41 28.10 20.62
N GLN A 275 -2.68 28.58 21.85
CA GLN A 275 -3.96 29.19 22.19
C GLN A 275 -4.24 30.44 21.37
N ALA A 276 -3.24 31.33 21.22
CA ALA A 276 -3.40 32.61 20.51
C ALA A 276 -3.81 32.42 19.05
N ASP A 277 -3.17 31.47 18.35
CA ASP A 277 -3.45 31.19 16.94
C ASP A 277 -4.81 30.48 16.78
N ALA A 278 -5.18 29.59 17.72
CA ALA A 278 -6.48 28.94 17.71
C ALA A 278 -7.63 29.93 17.95
N GLU A 279 -7.46 30.91 18.86
CA GLU A 279 -8.41 32.01 19.12
C GLU A 279 -8.51 32.96 17.92
N LEU A 280 -7.39 33.24 17.24
CA LEU A 280 -7.37 34.03 16.01
C LEU A 280 -8.18 33.36 14.92
N LEU A 281 -7.93 32.06 14.67
CA LEU A 281 -8.71 31.25 13.71
C LEU A 281 -10.19 31.24 14.03
N LEU A 282 -10.55 31.14 15.33
CA LEU A 282 -11.93 31.17 15.78
C LEU A 282 -12.61 32.51 15.42
N ALA A 283 -11.90 33.63 15.62
CA ALA A 283 -12.39 34.94 15.25
C ALA A 283 -12.52 35.13 13.73
N GLU A 284 -11.51 34.72 12.98
CA GLU A 284 -11.49 34.82 11.51
C GLU A 284 -12.59 33.97 10.83
N GLN A 285 -12.91 32.81 11.40
CA GLN A 285 -13.93 31.91 10.88
C GLN A 285 -15.34 32.14 11.47
N GLY A 286 -15.56 33.25 12.14
CA GLY A 286 -16.88 33.66 12.59
C GLY A 286 -17.41 32.91 13.82
N GLY A 287 -16.55 32.44 14.71
CA GLY A 287 -16.90 31.84 15.99
C GLY A 287 -16.90 30.31 16.03
N SER A 288 -16.45 29.65 14.97
CA SER A 288 -16.19 28.19 14.94
C SER A 288 -15.03 27.86 14.02
N VAL A 289 -14.10 27.02 14.48
CA VAL A 289 -13.01 26.50 13.66
C VAL A 289 -13.45 25.21 12.99
N VAL A 290 -13.35 25.17 11.67
CA VAL A 290 -13.70 24.00 10.85
C VAL A 290 -12.41 23.34 10.37
N ILE A 291 -12.27 22.01 10.61
CA ILE A 291 -11.18 21.19 10.14
C ILE A 291 -11.77 20.07 9.30
N ASP A 292 -11.46 20.06 8.02
CA ASP A 292 -11.82 18.98 7.12
C ASP A 292 -10.64 18.00 6.98
N CYS A 293 -10.89 16.72 7.17
CA CYS A 293 -9.88 15.69 6.96
C CYS A 293 -9.58 15.57 5.46
N GLN A 294 -8.34 15.80 5.06
CA GLN A 294 -7.94 15.77 3.65
C GLN A 294 -8.06 14.38 3.00
N PHE A 295 -8.04 13.29 3.78
CA PHE A 295 -8.16 11.93 3.26
C PHE A 295 -9.61 11.48 3.02
N CYS A 296 -10.56 11.88 3.88
CA CYS A 296 -11.93 11.37 3.82
C CYS A 296 -13.01 12.45 3.79
N ASN A 297 -12.63 13.73 3.87
CA ASN A 297 -13.52 14.90 3.90
C ASN A 297 -14.45 14.93 5.13
N GLU A 298 -14.15 14.13 6.18
CA GLU A 298 -14.87 14.22 7.45
C GLU A 298 -14.62 15.59 8.08
N ARG A 299 -15.71 16.23 8.51
CA ARG A 299 -15.70 17.60 9.02
C ARG A 299 -15.79 17.62 10.54
N TYR A 300 -14.83 18.29 11.17
CA TYR A 300 -14.79 18.53 12.61
C TYR A 300 -14.96 20.02 12.87
N VAL A 301 -15.94 20.37 13.70
CA VAL A 301 -16.23 21.77 14.06
C VAL A 301 -15.94 21.97 15.54
N PHE A 302 -15.20 23.03 15.87
CA PHE A 302 -14.81 23.42 17.22
C PHE A 302 -15.33 24.83 17.49
N ASP A 303 -16.19 24.97 18.48
CA ASP A 303 -16.70 26.27 18.93
C ASP A 303 -15.78 26.93 19.97
N ALA A 304 -16.18 28.12 20.47
CA ALA A 304 -15.41 28.85 21.48
C ALA A 304 -15.25 28.08 22.79
N ALA A 305 -16.24 27.27 23.16
CA ALA A 305 -16.18 26.46 24.38
C ALA A 305 -15.19 25.30 24.21
N ASP A 306 -15.21 24.62 23.04
CA ASP A 306 -14.24 23.56 22.67
C ASP A 306 -12.80 24.12 22.73
N ILE A 307 -12.54 25.27 22.10
CA ILE A 307 -11.22 25.92 22.11
C ILE A 307 -10.78 26.28 23.53
N SER A 308 -11.66 26.87 24.33
CA SER A 308 -11.35 27.21 25.72
C SER A 308 -11.04 25.95 26.56
N GLN A 309 -11.77 24.87 26.36
CA GLN A 309 -11.57 23.60 27.07
C GLN A 309 -10.25 22.93 26.66
N LEU A 310 -9.86 23.03 25.37
CA LEU A 310 -8.63 22.44 24.82
C LEU A 310 -7.39 22.98 25.53
N PHE A 311 -7.40 24.29 25.91
CA PHE A 311 -6.27 24.94 26.57
C PHE A 311 -6.42 25.05 28.10
N ALA A 312 -7.61 24.83 28.68
CA ALA A 312 -7.82 24.86 30.13
C ALA A 312 -7.06 23.70 30.85
N GLY A 313 -6.84 22.56 30.16
CA GLY A 313 -6.08 21.42 30.71
C GLY A 313 -4.56 21.59 30.61
N ALA A 314 -4.06 22.43 29.72
CA ALA A 314 -2.62 22.64 29.50
C ALA A 314 -1.97 23.60 30.54
N GLY A 315 -2.79 24.33 31.33
CA GLY A 315 -2.31 25.26 32.35
C GLY A 315 -1.91 24.67 33.70
N SER A 316 -2.06 23.34 33.91
CA SER A 316 -1.79 22.71 35.21
C SER A 316 -0.46 21.94 35.32
N GLU A 317 0.31 21.81 34.24
CA GLU A 317 1.69 21.27 34.31
C GLU A 317 2.70 22.45 34.25
N ALA A 318 2.99 23.05 35.39
CA ALA A 318 4.16 23.88 35.55
C ALA A 318 5.43 23.03 35.30
N PRO A 319 6.43 23.52 34.53
CA PRO A 319 7.64 22.77 34.30
C PRO A 319 8.35 22.53 35.63
N SER A 320 8.44 21.29 36.06
CA SER A 320 9.28 20.85 37.16
C SER A 320 10.74 21.23 36.83
N GLN A 321 11.22 22.31 37.43
CA GLN A 321 12.64 22.62 37.49
C GLN A 321 13.31 21.58 38.37
N THR A 322 13.83 20.56 37.76
CA THR A 322 14.87 19.73 38.39
C THR A 322 16.19 19.97 37.67
N ARG A 323 16.95 20.91 38.22
CA ARG A 323 18.39 20.98 38.03
C ARG A 323 19.00 19.72 38.63
N HIS A 324 19.73 18.93 37.84
CA HIS A 324 21.04 18.36 38.26
C HIS A 324 21.78 17.96 37.00
#